data_30141943e2b06cfacdf9108ad28eb27f
#
_entry.id   30141943e2b06cfacdf9108ad28eb27f
#
_cell.length_a   1.000
_cell.length_b   1.000
_cell.length_c   1.000
_cell.angle_alpha   90.00
_cell.angle_beta   90.00
_cell.angle_gamma   90.00
#
_symmetry.space_group_name_H-M   'P 1'
#
loop_
_entity.id
_entity.type
_entity.pdbx_description
1 polymer ?
#
loop_
_entity_poly.entity_id
_entity_poly.type
_entity_poly.pdbx_seq_one_letter_code
_entity_poly.pdbx_strand_id
1 'polypeptide(L)'
;MNRKMIDYLEEAHEELSNNADGILPKPERLPLDLPDPMGGVSPSDALAFMEFAGREGKRTLDTFKDVLVVNHFDSDGLSSGAIVALALKARGIPFRIMTIKKMSKEVLDQVQSDSSKCVIFSDAGTGFLNQINGIAKSGKSILQIDHHLPEEIDKKSDALSIINPHFFNIDGSFHLCSASGAYFTFSKSAPIEAAKRMAQLGIVGAVGDVQDLRGLTGLNHLMLEEAKKLRVVDASSDLRLFGRVSRGLVSFLAFCSEPFLPGLTGNSKACALFLKKNGIPLFREENGMRKWLRYYDLPRAERIKLIGALMYFCYEKRITEDVIKSMLGEVYLFPHERRETELYDAYEFSSLLNACGRSGKPDVGIRLCMNEPGAYEEAHALLAQHRMGIAKSIAIAKKNTEDLGAFYFLDARGEIPDSIIGTVAGSYFNSGLIERGKPIIALSIDETGQVKGSSRAWRGLIDKGLDLGALMSVASKEAGGFGGGHSIAAGASFPNTDEALKKFLLSAKKTIKQQIGV
;
A
#
# COMPACT_ATOMS: atom_id res chain seq x y z
N MET A 1 21.96 26.29 -9.98
CA MET A 1 20.56 25.83 -10.02
C MET A 1 20.19 25.65 -11.49
N ASN A 2 19.69 24.49 -11.88
CA ASN A 2 19.24 24.31 -13.26
C ASN A 2 17.98 25.16 -13.46
N ARG A 3 17.94 26.00 -14.46
CA ARG A 3 16.85 26.97 -14.72
C ARG A 3 15.48 26.27 -14.75
N LYS A 4 15.42 25.06 -15.32
CA LYS A 4 14.22 24.21 -15.33
C LYS A 4 13.67 23.85 -13.94
N MET A 5 14.52 23.72 -12.92
CA MET A 5 14.07 23.42 -11.55
C MET A 5 13.55 24.65 -10.84
N ILE A 6 14.11 25.85 -11.15
CA ILE A 6 13.57 27.12 -10.66
C ILE A 6 12.19 27.34 -11.27
N ASP A 7 12.11 27.20 -12.61
CA ASP A 7 10.87 27.33 -13.35
C ASP A 7 9.79 26.36 -12.80
N TYR A 8 10.15 25.10 -12.52
CA TYR A 8 9.27 24.10 -11.89
C TYR A 8 8.79 24.51 -10.49
N LEU A 9 9.69 25.04 -9.66
CA LEU A 9 9.33 25.49 -8.29
C LEU A 9 8.48 26.77 -8.33
N GLU A 10 8.75 27.68 -9.28
CA GLU A 10 7.97 28.89 -9.50
C GLU A 10 6.59 28.56 -10.08
N GLU A 11 6.50 27.67 -11.06
CA GLU A 11 5.24 27.19 -11.63
C GLU A 11 4.39 26.44 -10.59
N ALA A 12 4.98 25.52 -9.81
CA ALA A 12 4.29 24.84 -8.71
C ALA A 12 3.82 25.82 -7.63
N HIS A 13 4.60 26.88 -7.35
CA HIS A 13 4.23 27.94 -6.42
C HIS A 13 3.10 28.83 -6.98
N GLU A 14 3.14 29.16 -8.26
CA GLU A 14 2.12 29.97 -8.94
C GLU A 14 0.79 29.25 -9.06
N GLU A 15 0.77 27.97 -9.43
CA GLU A 15 -0.45 27.17 -9.51
C GLU A 15 -1.09 26.91 -8.15
N LEU A 16 -0.28 26.63 -7.12
CA LEU A 16 -0.75 26.54 -5.75
C LEU A 16 -1.27 27.90 -5.24
N SER A 17 -0.77 29.03 -5.75
CA SER A 17 -1.19 30.38 -5.38
C SER A 17 -2.46 30.83 -6.12
N ASN A 18 -2.63 30.50 -7.39
CA ASN A 18 -3.73 30.95 -8.24
C ASN A 18 -5.08 30.29 -7.97
N ASN A 19 -5.11 29.18 -7.24
CA ASN A 19 -6.35 28.51 -6.80
C ASN A 19 -6.95 29.12 -5.49
N ALA A 20 -6.69 30.37 -5.13
CA ALA A 20 -7.03 30.95 -3.83
C ALA A 20 -8.51 31.37 -3.67
N ASP A 21 -9.29 31.48 -4.73
CA ASP A 21 -10.65 32.02 -4.71
C ASP A 21 -11.73 30.96 -4.96
N GLY A 22 -11.94 30.01 -4.06
CA GLY A 22 -13.20 29.32 -3.79
C GLY A 22 -14.08 28.74 -4.93
N ILE A 23 -13.72 28.96 -6.19
CA ILE A 23 -14.33 28.36 -7.37
C ILE A 23 -13.23 27.52 -8.02
N LEU A 24 -13.32 26.20 -7.88
CA LEU A 24 -12.42 25.27 -8.55
C LEU A 24 -12.45 25.53 -10.07
N PRO A 25 -11.41 26.13 -10.68
CA PRO A 25 -11.26 26.01 -12.12
C PRO A 25 -11.00 24.54 -12.43
N LYS A 26 -11.47 24.09 -13.58
CA LYS A 26 -11.11 22.79 -14.13
C LYS A 26 -9.60 22.62 -14.03
N PRO A 27 -9.09 21.41 -13.72
CA PRO A 27 -7.66 21.17 -13.57
C PRO A 27 -6.99 21.38 -14.93
N GLU A 28 -6.57 22.60 -15.21
CA GLU A 28 -5.60 22.88 -16.25
C GLU A 28 -4.23 22.61 -15.63
N ARG A 29 -3.71 21.49 -16.04
CA ARG A 29 -2.35 20.94 -16.01
C ARG A 29 -1.35 21.64 -15.10
N LEU A 30 -1.06 20.97 -13.96
CA LEU A 30 0.28 21.05 -13.37
C LEU A 30 1.31 20.64 -14.44
N PRO A 31 2.50 21.23 -14.50
CA PRO A 31 3.60 20.78 -15.37
C PRO A 31 4.29 19.52 -14.87
N LEU A 32 3.63 18.76 -13.99
CA LEU A 32 3.86 17.34 -13.83
C LEU A 32 3.30 16.71 -15.09
N ASP A 33 4.11 15.94 -15.82
CA ASP A 33 3.64 14.96 -16.78
C ASP A 33 2.71 13.99 -16.03
N LEU A 34 1.47 14.44 -15.74
CA LEU A 34 0.43 13.55 -15.24
C LEU A 34 0.20 12.54 -16.35
N PRO A 35 0.29 11.24 -16.06
CA PRO A 35 0.02 10.23 -17.06
C PRO A 35 -1.39 10.45 -17.62
N ASP A 36 -1.60 10.04 -18.86
CA ASP A 36 -2.95 9.86 -19.39
C ASP A 36 -3.82 9.20 -18.30
N PRO A 37 -4.94 9.83 -17.88
CA PRO A 37 -5.79 9.29 -16.84
C PRO A 37 -6.24 7.85 -17.11
N MET A 38 -6.36 7.47 -18.39
CA MET A 38 -6.66 6.09 -18.76
C MET A 38 -5.41 5.18 -18.77
N GLY A 39 -4.18 5.74 -18.73
CA GLY A 39 -2.95 4.96 -18.68
C GLY A 39 -2.74 4.03 -19.88
N GLY A 40 -3.33 4.36 -21.04
CA GLY A 40 -3.33 3.51 -22.22
C GLY A 40 -4.44 2.43 -22.23
N VAL A 41 -5.28 2.34 -21.20
CA VAL A 41 -6.46 1.44 -21.21
C VAL A 41 -7.47 1.94 -22.24
N SER A 42 -7.86 1.07 -23.17
CA SER A 42 -8.86 1.45 -24.19
C SER A 42 -10.26 1.61 -23.56
N PRO A 43 -11.06 2.58 -24.01
CA PRO A 43 -12.44 2.74 -23.50
C PRO A 43 -13.31 1.49 -23.73
N SER A 44 -13.07 0.73 -24.80
CA SER A 44 -13.79 -0.51 -25.10
C SER A 44 -13.45 -1.61 -24.09
N ASP A 45 -12.18 -1.78 -23.73
CA ASP A 45 -11.75 -2.79 -22.76
C ASP A 45 -12.24 -2.45 -21.36
N ALA A 46 -12.16 -1.16 -20.96
CA ALA A 46 -12.72 -0.68 -19.71
C ALA A 46 -14.24 -0.92 -19.61
N LEU A 47 -14.99 -0.60 -20.67
CA LEU A 47 -16.43 -0.83 -20.71
C LEU A 47 -16.77 -2.32 -20.63
N ALA A 48 -16.07 -3.15 -21.43
CA ALA A 48 -16.26 -4.61 -21.43
C ALA A 48 -16.02 -5.22 -20.05
N PHE A 49 -14.95 -4.79 -19.35
CA PHE A 49 -14.68 -5.20 -17.98
C PHE A 49 -15.82 -4.81 -17.02
N MET A 50 -16.22 -3.53 -17.03
CA MET A 50 -17.26 -3.03 -16.12
C MET A 50 -18.62 -3.70 -16.35
N GLU A 51 -18.98 -3.97 -17.61
CA GLU A 51 -20.24 -4.67 -17.94
C GLU A 51 -20.18 -6.14 -17.49
N PHE A 52 -19.04 -6.82 -17.74
CA PHE A 52 -18.83 -8.19 -17.29
C PHE A 52 -18.90 -8.29 -15.77
N ALA A 53 -18.12 -7.46 -15.05
CA ALA A 53 -18.06 -7.45 -13.60
C ALA A 53 -19.46 -7.19 -12.98
N GLY A 54 -20.17 -6.17 -13.45
CA GLY A 54 -21.51 -5.83 -12.96
C GLY A 54 -22.54 -6.93 -13.22
N ARG A 55 -22.47 -7.63 -14.37
CA ARG A 55 -23.33 -8.77 -14.67
C ARG A 55 -23.06 -9.96 -13.75
N GLU A 56 -21.79 -10.31 -13.55
CA GLU A 56 -21.42 -11.41 -12.66
C GLU A 56 -21.74 -11.09 -11.19
N GLY A 57 -21.57 -9.84 -10.76
CA GLY A 57 -21.96 -9.39 -9.43
C GLY A 57 -23.47 -9.52 -9.20
N LYS A 58 -24.28 -9.05 -10.16
CA LYS A 58 -25.75 -9.22 -10.08
C LYS A 58 -26.14 -10.70 -10.03
N ARG A 59 -25.57 -11.55 -10.92
CA ARG A 59 -25.81 -12.99 -10.93
C ARG A 59 -25.49 -13.61 -9.59
N THR A 60 -24.33 -13.27 -9.00
CA THR A 60 -23.88 -13.75 -7.69
C THR A 60 -24.91 -13.39 -6.60
N LEU A 61 -25.33 -12.12 -6.52
CA LEU A 61 -26.31 -11.66 -5.53
C LEU A 61 -27.70 -12.29 -5.70
N ASP A 62 -28.07 -12.68 -6.92
CA ASP A 62 -29.36 -13.32 -7.20
C ASP A 62 -29.34 -14.84 -6.91
N THR A 63 -28.19 -15.49 -7.00
CA THR A 63 -28.06 -16.96 -6.93
C THR A 63 -27.40 -17.51 -5.67
N PHE A 64 -26.44 -16.78 -5.06
CA PHE A 64 -25.72 -17.25 -3.87
C PHE A 64 -26.60 -17.09 -2.61
N LYS A 65 -26.56 -18.07 -1.70
CA LYS A 65 -27.44 -18.11 -0.51
C LYS A 65 -26.68 -18.04 0.81
N ASP A 66 -25.58 -18.75 0.94
CA ASP A 66 -24.68 -18.76 2.09
C ASP A 66 -23.28 -18.72 1.55
N VAL A 67 -22.52 -17.69 1.89
CA VAL A 67 -21.28 -17.35 1.20
C VAL A 67 -20.08 -17.40 2.15
N LEU A 68 -19.04 -18.12 1.74
CA LEU A 68 -17.70 -17.96 2.32
C LEU A 68 -16.95 -16.91 1.49
N VAL A 69 -16.57 -15.82 2.13
CA VAL A 69 -15.69 -14.78 1.55
C VAL A 69 -14.26 -15.06 1.99
N VAL A 70 -13.36 -15.29 1.06
CA VAL A 70 -11.91 -15.50 1.31
C VAL A 70 -11.17 -14.29 0.77
N ASN A 71 -10.52 -13.53 1.66
CA ASN A 71 -9.84 -12.30 1.27
C ASN A 71 -8.41 -12.23 1.84
N HIS A 72 -7.55 -11.44 1.18
CA HIS A 72 -6.20 -11.18 1.67
C HIS A 72 -6.20 -10.25 2.89
N PHE A 73 -5.12 -10.25 3.67
CA PHE A 73 -5.05 -9.55 4.97
C PHE A 73 -4.61 -8.08 4.89
N ASP A 74 -4.11 -7.63 3.74
CA ASP A 74 -3.65 -6.25 3.57
C ASP A 74 -4.80 -5.27 3.25
N SER A 75 -4.44 -4.03 2.98
CA SER A 75 -5.42 -2.97 2.76
C SER A 75 -6.33 -3.22 1.56
N ASP A 76 -5.81 -3.74 0.43
CA ASP A 76 -6.64 -4.04 -0.74
C ASP A 76 -7.55 -5.24 -0.46
N GLY A 77 -7.01 -6.32 0.10
CA GLY A 77 -7.78 -7.50 0.47
C GLY A 77 -8.85 -7.23 1.52
N LEU A 78 -8.56 -6.42 2.55
CA LEU A 78 -9.57 -6.03 3.55
C LEU A 78 -10.63 -5.12 2.97
N SER A 79 -10.25 -4.16 2.11
CA SER A 79 -11.20 -3.27 1.44
C SER A 79 -12.09 -4.04 0.47
N SER A 80 -11.53 -4.91 -0.36
CA SER A 80 -12.28 -5.71 -1.33
C SER A 80 -13.21 -6.71 -0.62
N GLY A 81 -12.73 -7.40 0.42
CA GLY A 81 -13.53 -8.30 1.24
C GLY A 81 -14.70 -7.58 1.92
N ALA A 82 -14.48 -6.37 2.42
CA ALA A 82 -15.53 -5.55 3.02
C ALA A 82 -16.54 -5.05 1.98
N ILE A 83 -16.11 -4.71 0.75
CA ILE A 83 -17.04 -4.36 -0.35
C ILE A 83 -17.97 -5.55 -0.66
N VAL A 84 -17.41 -6.77 -0.75
CA VAL A 84 -18.20 -7.99 -0.92
C VAL A 84 -19.19 -8.16 0.24
N ALA A 85 -18.73 -8.01 1.48
CA ALA A 85 -19.58 -8.13 2.68
C ALA A 85 -20.71 -7.10 2.71
N LEU A 86 -20.44 -5.85 2.33
CA LEU A 86 -21.47 -4.80 2.20
C LEU A 86 -22.53 -5.16 1.16
N ALA A 87 -22.13 -5.73 0.02
CA ALA A 87 -23.07 -6.16 -1.02
C ALA A 87 -23.96 -7.32 -0.55
N LEU A 88 -23.37 -8.33 0.08
CA LEU A 88 -24.10 -9.47 0.64
C LEU A 88 -25.06 -9.04 1.75
N LYS A 89 -24.59 -8.17 2.67
CA LYS A 89 -25.41 -7.60 3.75
C LYS A 89 -26.61 -6.81 3.20
N ALA A 90 -26.38 -6.00 2.18
CA ALA A 90 -27.46 -5.22 1.54
C ALA A 90 -28.57 -6.09 0.90
N ARG A 91 -28.25 -7.33 0.55
CA ARG A 91 -29.18 -8.32 -0.01
C ARG A 91 -29.70 -9.30 1.04
N GLY A 92 -29.27 -9.18 2.31
CA GLY A 92 -29.66 -10.12 3.37
C GLY A 92 -29.10 -11.53 3.18
N ILE A 93 -28.00 -11.68 2.44
CA ILE A 93 -27.35 -12.97 2.20
C ILE A 93 -26.41 -13.26 3.36
N PRO A 94 -26.57 -14.38 4.09
CA PRO A 94 -25.63 -14.78 5.14
C PRO A 94 -24.24 -15.04 4.56
N PHE A 95 -23.23 -14.61 5.29
CA PHE A 95 -21.82 -14.82 4.90
C PHE A 95 -20.90 -15.00 6.10
N ARG A 96 -19.76 -15.62 5.84
CA ARG A 96 -18.62 -15.72 6.75
C ARG A 96 -17.38 -15.21 6.02
N ILE A 97 -16.42 -14.68 6.77
CA ILE A 97 -15.18 -14.14 6.22
C ILE A 97 -14.00 -14.96 6.72
N MET A 98 -13.16 -15.38 5.80
CA MET A 98 -11.87 -16.04 6.04
C MET A 98 -10.78 -15.15 5.48
N THR A 99 -10.06 -14.42 6.32
CA THR A 99 -8.90 -13.63 5.88
C THR A 99 -7.64 -14.46 5.93
N ILE A 100 -6.88 -14.45 4.83
CA ILE A 100 -5.66 -15.25 4.65
C ILE A 100 -4.43 -14.36 4.48
N LYS A 101 -3.25 -14.86 4.90
CA LYS A 101 -1.96 -14.19 4.66
C LYS A 101 -1.36 -14.51 3.30
N LYS A 102 -1.60 -15.71 2.81
CA LYS A 102 -1.27 -16.17 1.45
C LYS A 102 -2.14 -17.34 1.09
N MET A 103 -2.38 -17.54 -0.20
CA MET A 103 -3.01 -18.76 -0.68
C MET A 103 -2.07 -19.95 -0.48
N SER A 104 -2.62 -21.08 -0.04
CA SER A 104 -1.88 -22.33 0.18
C SER A 104 -2.80 -23.53 -0.01
N LYS A 105 -2.22 -24.74 -0.02
CA LYS A 105 -3.00 -25.98 -0.10
C LYS A 105 -3.95 -26.11 1.10
N GLU A 106 -3.49 -25.75 2.29
CA GLU A 106 -4.27 -25.84 3.54
C GLU A 106 -5.50 -24.91 3.46
N VAL A 107 -5.36 -23.71 2.90
CA VAL A 107 -6.48 -22.79 2.65
C VAL A 107 -7.48 -23.39 1.66
N LEU A 108 -6.98 -23.99 0.57
CA LEU A 108 -7.84 -24.64 -0.42
C LEU A 108 -8.58 -25.86 0.17
N ASP A 109 -7.92 -26.66 1.00
CA ASP A 109 -8.53 -27.79 1.71
C ASP A 109 -9.61 -27.32 2.70
N GLN A 110 -9.39 -26.20 3.41
CA GLN A 110 -10.39 -25.57 4.25
C GLN A 110 -11.59 -25.09 3.45
N VAL A 111 -11.37 -24.40 2.32
CA VAL A 111 -12.44 -23.93 1.42
C VAL A 111 -13.21 -25.12 0.84
N GLN A 112 -12.52 -26.20 0.44
CA GLN A 112 -13.15 -27.40 -0.08
C GLN A 112 -14.06 -28.06 0.95
N SER A 113 -13.63 -28.15 2.21
CA SER A 113 -14.35 -28.80 3.31
C SER A 113 -15.42 -27.92 3.97
N ASP A 114 -15.40 -26.61 3.71
CA ASP A 114 -16.39 -25.68 4.24
C ASP A 114 -17.82 -26.04 3.77
N SER A 115 -18.80 -25.84 4.64
CA SER A 115 -20.21 -26.17 4.36
C SER A 115 -20.87 -25.27 3.30
N SER A 116 -20.34 -24.04 3.08
CA SER A 116 -20.88 -23.11 2.07
C SER A 116 -20.67 -23.69 0.67
N LYS A 117 -21.73 -23.65 -0.11
CA LYS A 117 -21.65 -24.01 -1.54
C LYS A 117 -21.25 -22.84 -2.43
N CYS A 118 -21.24 -21.64 -1.89
CA CYS A 118 -20.92 -20.42 -2.59
C CYS A 118 -19.65 -19.81 -1.97
N VAL A 119 -18.63 -19.52 -2.77
CA VAL A 119 -17.37 -18.95 -2.33
C VAL A 119 -17.04 -17.72 -3.16
N ILE A 120 -16.59 -16.65 -2.50
CA ILE A 120 -16.06 -15.48 -3.17
C ILE A 120 -14.61 -15.28 -2.72
N PHE A 121 -13.66 -15.45 -3.65
CA PHE A 121 -12.28 -15.05 -3.43
C PHE A 121 -12.13 -13.58 -3.82
N SER A 122 -11.49 -12.81 -2.98
CA SER A 122 -11.25 -11.37 -3.18
C SER A 122 -9.81 -11.03 -2.84
N ASP A 123 -9.05 -10.53 -3.80
CA ASP A 123 -7.63 -10.27 -3.70
C ASP A 123 -6.82 -11.53 -3.37
N ALA A 124 -7.23 -12.65 -3.93
CA ALA A 124 -6.62 -13.94 -3.67
C ALA A 124 -6.94 -14.97 -4.75
N GLY A 125 -6.02 -15.89 -4.97
CA GLY A 125 -6.29 -17.13 -5.71
C GLY A 125 -5.85 -17.16 -7.16
N THR A 126 -5.41 -16.05 -7.75
CA THR A 126 -5.04 -16.00 -9.17
C THR A 126 -3.89 -16.95 -9.56
N GLY A 127 -2.94 -17.20 -8.67
CA GLY A 127 -1.89 -18.21 -8.87
C GLY A 127 -2.32 -19.65 -8.52
N PHE A 128 -3.61 -19.89 -8.23
CA PHE A 128 -4.18 -21.20 -7.86
C PHE A 128 -5.50 -21.48 -8.62
N LEU A 129 -5.66 -20.90 -9.79
CA LEU A 129 -6.92 -20.97 -10.55
C LEU A 129 -7.29 -22.40 -10.96
N ASN A 130 -6.31 -23.27 -11.24
CA ASN A 130 -6.58 -24.66 -11.57
C ASN A 130 -7.12 -25.45 -10.36
N GLN A 131 -6.61 -25.20 -9.16
CA GLN A 131 -7.08 -25.82 -7.93
C GLN A 131 -8.47 -25.29 -7.56
N ILE A 132 -8.69 -23.96 -7.66
CA ILE A 132 -10.00 -23.32 -7.46
C ILE A 132 -11.02 -23.87 -8.47
N ASN A 133 -10.63 -24.04 -9.73
CA ASN A 133 -11.44 -24.68 -10.76
C ASN A 133 -11.80 -26.14 -10.40
N GLY A 134 -10.87 -26.88 -9.78
CA GLY A 134 -11.15 -28.20 -9.22
C GLY A 134 -12.23 -28.17 -8.15
N ILE A 135 -12.17 -27.19 -7.24
CA ILE A 135 -13.19 -26.97 -6.21
C ILE A 135 -14.55 -26.62 -6.87
N ALA A 136 -14.57 -25.78 -7.90
CA ALA A 136 -15.80 -25.48 -8.64
C ALA A 136 -16.39 -26.72 -9.31
N LYS A 137 -15.56 -27.58 -9.93
CA LYS A 137 -15.99 -28.85 -10.53
C LYS A 137 -16.54 -29.84 -9.50
N SER A 138 -16.18 -29.73 -8.23
CA SER A 138 -16.70 -30.56 -7.15
C SER A 138 -18.06 -30.10 -6.60
N GLY A 139 -18.64 -29.04 -7.16
CA GLY A 139 -20.01 -28.60 -6.86
C GLY A 139 -20.14 -27.30 -6.08
N LYS A 140 -19.06 -26.52 -5.89
CA LYS A 140 -19.13 -25.16 -5.35
C LYS A 140 -19.29 -24.13 -6.46
N SER A 141 -20.13 -23.13 -6.24
CA SER A 141 -20.21 -21.94 -7.10
C SER A 141 -19.20 -20.91 -6.62
N ILE A 142 -18.32 -20.47 -7.51
CA ILE A 142 -17.19 -19.61 -7.15
C ILE A 142 -17.20 -18.33 -7.99
N LEU A 143 -17.05 -17.19 -7.31
CA LEU A 143 -16.66 -15.92 -7.90
C LEU A 143 -15.26 -15.58 -7.41
N GLN A 144 -14.33 -15.30 -8.32
CA GLN A 144 -13.01 -14.76 -7.98
C GLN A 144 -12.88 -13.34 -8.50
N ILE A 145 -12.42 -12.43 -7.64
CA ILE A 145 -12.12 -11.02 -7.94
C ILE A 145 -10.66 -10.79 -7.56
N ASP A 146 -9.81 -10.59 -8.54
CA ASP A 146 -8.38 -10.44 -8.31
C ASP A 146 -7.75 -9.60 -9.44
N HIS A 147 -6.59 -9.01 -9.23
CA HIS A 147 -5.90 -8.17 -10.19
C HIS A 147 -4.49 -8.68 -10.54
N HIS A 148 -4.02 -9.70 -9.86
CA HIS A 148 -2.72 -10.32 -10.13
C HIS A 148 -2.73 -11.06 -11.48
N LEU A 149 -1.53 -11.31 -12.02
CA LEU A 149 -1.37 -12.03 -13.28
C LEU A 149 -1.92 -13.46 -13.15
N PRO A 150 -2.92 -13.85 -13.96
CA PRO A 150 -3.55 -15.16 -13.85
C PRO A 150 -2.69 -16.27 -14.45
N GLU A 151 -2.73 -17.45 -13.83
CA GLU A 151 -2.27 -18.67 -14.48
C GLU A 151 -3.26 -19.15 -15.56
N GLU A 152 -2.79 -19.90 -16.53
CA GLU A 152 -3.64 -20.52 -17.54
C GLU A 152 -4.55 -21.59 -16.90
N ILE A 153 -5.82 -21.62 -17.35
CA ILE A 153 -6.80 -22.61 -16.92
C ILE A 153 -7.14 -23.52 -18.09
N ASP A 154 -6.91 -24.80 -17.92
CA ASP A 154 -7.29 -25.81 -18.92
C ASP A 154 -8.79 -25.91 -18.96
N LYS A 155 -9.68 -26.19 -18.99
CA LYS A 155 -11.15 -26.32 -18.97
C LYS A 155 -11.78 -25.65 -17.75
N LYS A 156 -12.12 -24.38 -17.89
CA LYS A 156 -12.85 -23.61 -16.87
C LYS A 156 -14.25 -24.21 -16.65
N SER A 157 -14.62 -24.41 -15.37
CA SER A 157 -15.98 -24.80 -14.98
C SER A 157 -16.96 -23.64 -15.17
N ASP A 158 -18.21 -23.93 -15.55
CA ASP A 158 -19.28 -22.95 -15.59
C ASP A 158 -19.66 -22.42 -14.20
N ALA A 159 -19.31 -23.16 -13.15
CA ALA A 159 -19.49 -22.76 -11.75
C ALA A 159 -18.41 -21.79 -11.25
N LEU A 160 -17.38 -21.47 -12.05
CA LEU A 160 -16.32 -20.52 -11.75
C LEU A 160 -16.48 -19.27 -12.61
N SER A 161 -16.65 -18.10 -11.98
CA SER A 161 -16.51 -16.79 -12.62
C SER A 161 -15.27 -16.09 -12.13
N ILE A 162 -14.54 -15.45 -13.05
CA ILE A 162 -13.27 -14.78 -12.76
C ILE A 162 -13.38 -13.34 -13.25
N ILE A 163 -13.27 -12.41 -12.32
CA ILE A 163 -13.16 -10.98 -12.58
C ILE A 163 -11.70 -10.60 -12.40
N ASN A 164 -11.00 -10.46 -13.52
CA ASN A 164 -9.59 -10.11 -13.53
C ASN A 164 -9.29 -9.23 -14.76
N PRO A 165 -8.63 -8.06 -14.57
CA PRO A 165 -8.40 -7.09 -15.63
C PRO A 165 -7.54 -7.63 -16.78
N HIS A 166 -6.64 -8.58 -16.50
CA HIS A 166 -5.77 -9.17 -17.52
C HIS A 166 -6.52 -9.88 -18.64
N PHE A 167 -7.73 -10.38 -18.37
CA PHE A 167 -8.60 -10.96 -19.42
C PHE A 167 -9.24 -9.92 -20.35
N PHE A 168 -9.05 -8.64 -20.05
CA PHE A 168 -9.57 -7.50 -20.80
C PHE A 168 -8.44 -6.58 -21.32
N ASN A 169 -7.22 -7.09 -21.45
CA ASN A 169 -6.02 -6.33 -21.84
C ASN A 169 -5.71 -5.13 -20.93
N ILE A 170 -6.05 -5.22 -19.64
CA ILE A 170 -5.82 -4.17 -18.65
C ILE A 170 -4.77 -4.67 -17.66
N ASP A 171 -3.72 -3.87 -17.44
CA ASP A 171 -2.69 -4.21 -16.46
C ASP A 171 -3.21 -3.99 -15.03
N GLY A 172 -3.37 -5.10 -14.30
CA GLY A 172 -3.81 -5.10 -12.90
C GLY A 172 -2.82 -4.48 -11.93
N SER A 173 -1.55 -4.29 -12.32
CA SER A 173 -0.54 -3.70 -11.44
C SER A 173 -0.70 -2.19 -11.25
N PHE A 174 -1.43 -1.50 -12.18
CA PHE A 174 -1.53 -0.04 -12.19
C PHE A 174 -2.94 0.49 -12.36
N HIS A 175 -3.82 -0.26 -13.03
CA HIS A 175 -5.09 0.28 -13.53
C HIS A 175 -6.33 -0.25 -12.82
N LEU A 176 -6.18 -1.29 -12.03
CA LEU A 176 -7.26 -1.87 -11.20
C LEU A 176 -6.66 -2.65 -10.04
N CYS A 177 -7.07 -2.36 -8.80
CA CYS A 177 -6.86 -3.24 -7.66
C CYS A 177 -8.09 -4.12 -7.39
N SER A 178 -7.99 -5.09 -6.49
CA SER A 178 -9.12 -5.98 -6.17
C SER A 178 -10.30 -5.25 -5.55
N ALA A 179 -10.06 -4.22 -4.72
CA ALA A 179 -11.14 -3.41 -4.15
C ALA A 179 -11.89 -2.61 -5.23
N SER A 180 -11.19 -2.06 -6.23
CA SER A 180 -11.82 -1.41 -7.38
C SER A 180 -12.60 -2.42 -8.22
N GLY A 181 -12.07 -3.63 -8.42
CA GLY A 181 -12.76 -4.74 -9.09
C GLY A 181 -14.06 -5.12 -8.37
N ALA A 182 -14.01 -5.24 -7.04
CA ALA A 182 -15.18 -5.50 -6.21
C ALA A 182 -16.21 -4.35 -6.28
N TYR A 183 -15.75 -3.09 -6.33
CA TYR A 183 -16.61 -1.92 -6.54
C TYR A 183 -17.41 -2.02 -7.85
N PHE A 184 -16.75 -2.24 -8.99
CA PHE A 184 -17.44 -2.39 -10.28
C PHE A 184 -18.38 -3.61 -10.32
N THR A 185 -18.03 -4.64 -9.55
CA THR A 185 -18.85 -5.85 -9.46
C THR A 185 -20.17 -5.60 -8.74
N PHE A 186 -20.19 -4.83 -7.65
CA PHE A 186 -21.34 -4.80 -6.74
C PHE A 186 -22.01 -3.43 -6.59
N SER A 187 -21.33 -2.32 -6.86
CA SER A 187 -21.84 -0.97 -6.56
C SER A 187 -23.19 -0.65 -7.22
N LYS A 188 -23.37 -1.05 -8.48
CA LYS A 188 -24.62 -0.82 -9.23
C LYS A 188 -25.81 -1.62 -8.69
N SER A 189 -25.57 -2.69 -7.95
CA SER A 189 -26.60 -3.55 -7.35
C SER A 189 -26.84 -3.26 -5.87
N ALA A 190 -26.12 -2.30 -5.30
CA ALA A 190 -26.19 -1.90 -3.90
C ALA A 190 -27.01 -0.61 -3.69
N PRO A 191 -27.58 -0.40 -2.50
CA PRO A 191 -28.13 0.90 -2.11
C PRO A 191 -27.06 2.00 -2.17
N ILE A 192 -27.48 3.24 -2.47
CA ILE A 192 -26.56 4.36 -2.73
C ILE A 192 -25.54 4.59 -1.58
N GLU A 193 -25.94 4.47 -0.32
CA GLU A 193 -25.03 4.67 0.82
C GLU A 193 -23.99 3.55 0.92
N ALA A 194 -24.37 2.32 0.59
CA ALA A 194 -23.41 1.22 0.47
C ALA A 194 -22.45 1.43 -0.72
N ALA A 195 -22.98 1.88 -1.87
CA ALA A 195 -22.16 2.18 -3.04
C ALA A 195 -21.14 3.31 -2.78
N LYS A 196 -21.52 4.35 -2.03
CA LYS A 196 -20.61 5.40 -1.59
C LYS A 196 -19.47 4.83 -0.73
N ARG A 197 -19.80 3.98 0.24
CA ARG A 197 -18.79 3.34 1.08
C ARG A 197 -17.88 2.41 0.27
N MET A 198 -18.46 1.65 -0.68
CA MET A 198 -17.68 0.81 -1.60
C MET A 198 -16.69 1.64 -2.44
N ALA A 199 -17.11 2.82 -2.94
CA ALA A 199 -16.24 3.73 -3.70
C ALA A 199 -15.09 4.25 -2.84
N GLN A 200 -15.35 4.63 -1.58
CA GLN A 200 -14.32 5.02 -0.63
C GLN A 200 -13.30 3.89 -0.42
N LEU A 201 -13.78 2.67 -0.16
CA LEU A 201 -12.93 1.50 0.07
C LEU A 201 -12.15 1.10 -1.17
N GLY A 202 -12.72 1.24 -2.37
CA GLY A 202 -12.00 1.03 -3.63
C GLY A 202 -10.78 1.94 -3.77
N ILE A 203 -10.94 3.24 -3.42
CA ILE A 203 -9.81 4.19 -3.41
C ILE A 203 -8.79 3.81 -2.34
N VAL A 204 -9.22 3.42 -1.14
CA VAL A 204 -8.33 2.98 -0.05
C VAL A 204 -7.53 1.74 -0.45
N GLY A 205 -8.16 0.76 -1.12
CA GLY A 205 -7.48 -0.42 -1.66
C GLY A 205 -6.44 -0.04 -2.69
N ALA A 206 -6.78 0.77 -3.69
CA ALA A 206 -5.86 1.19 -4.74
C ALA A 206 -4.64 1.97 -4.20
N VAL A 207 -4.84 2.84 -3.21
CA VAL A 207 -3.75 3.54 -2.52
C VAL A 207 -2.92 2.57 -1.67
N GLY A 208 -3.57 1.60 -1.01
CA GLY A 208 -2.90 0.58 -0.21
C GLY A 208 -2.02 -0.35 -1.03
N ASP A 209 -2.40 -0.60 -2.28
CA ASP A 209 -1.65 -1.38 -3.26
C ASP A 209 -0.66 -0.54 -4.09
N VAL A 210 -0.45 0.72 -3.67
CA VAL A 210 0.52 1.66 -4.26
C VAL A 210 0.26 1.95 -5.75
N GLN A 211 -0.99 1.83 -6.22
CA GLN A 211 -1.38 2.10 -7.60
C GLN A 211 -1.60 3.59 -7.91
N ASP A 212 -1.35 4.46 -6.93
CA ASP A 212 -1.54 5.92 -7.02
C ASP A 212 -0.25 6.73 -7.17
N LEU A 213 0.91 6.08 -7.43
CA LEU A 213 2.22 6.77 -7.49
C LEU A 213 2.26 7.95 -8.46
N ARG A 214 1.50 7.89 -9.53
CA ARG A 214 1.35 8.95 -10.54
C ARG A 214 -0.09 9.44 -10.66
N GLY A 215 -0.89 9.33 -9.58
CA GLY A 215 -2.34 9.43 -9.60
C GLY A 215 -3.00 8.10 -9.99
N LEU A 216 -4.29 7.97 -9.71
CA LEU A 216 -5.07 6.79 -10.08
C LEU A 216 -5.34 6.79 -11.59
N THR A 217 -5.04 5.67 -12.27
CA THR A 217 -5.17 5.52 -13.72
C THR A 217 -6.10 4.37 -14.10
N GLY A 218 -6.54 4.33 -15.36
CA GLY A 218 -7.38 3.27 -15.91
C GLY A 218 -8.73 3.16 -15.19
N LEU A 219 -9.10 1.96 -14.79
CA LEU A 219 -10.35 1.71 -14.05
C LEU A 219 -10.35 2.33 -12.66
N ASN A 220 -9.19 2.41 -11.98
CA ASN A 220 -9.09 3.13 -10.71
C ASN A 220 -9.44 4.62 -10.89
N HIS A 221 -9.04 5.24 -12.00
CA HIS A 221 -9.42 6.62 -12.32
C HIS A 221 -10.92 6.75 -12.60
N LEU A 222 -11.52 5.83 -13.35
CA LEU A 222 -12.97 5.84 -13.60
C LEU A 222 -13.76 5.72 -12.29
N MET A 223 -13.33 4.86 -11.37
CA MET A 223 -13.92 4.76 -10.02
C MET A 223 -13.76 6.06 -9.24
N LEU A 224 -12.60 6.71 -9.29
CA LEU A 224 -12.36 8.01 -8.67
C LEU A 224 -13.34 9.07 -9.19
N GLU A 225 -13.56 9.14 -10.49
CA GLU A 225 -14.50 10.08 -11.10
C GLU A 225 -15.96 9.81 -10.68
N GLU A 226 -16.33 8.54 -10.53
CA GLU A 226 -17.63 8.18 -9.95
C GLU A 226 -17.74 8.59 -8.48
N ALA A 227 -16.69 8.35 -7.68
CA ALA A 227 -16.63 8.74 -6.28
C ALA A 227 -16.70 10.27 -6.07
N LYS A 228 -16.07 11.06 -6.96
CA LYS A 228 -16.19 12.54 -6.97
C LYS A 228 -17.63 12.98 -7.25
N LYS A 229 -18.29 12.38 -8.25
CA LYS A 229 -19.70 12.66 -8.56
C LYS A 229 -20.63 12.33 -7.38
N LEU A 230 -20.33 11.28 -6.65
CA LEU A 230 -21.04 10.88 -5.43
C LEU A 230 -20.66 11.73 -4.20
N ARG A 231 -19.72 12.66 -4.34
CA ARG A 231 -19.17 13.51 -3.26
C ARG A 231 -18.54 12.70 -2.11
N VAL A 232 -17.97 11.55 -2.44
CA VAL A 232 -17.30 10.67 -1.47
C VAL A 232 -15.87 11.12 -1.22
N VAL A 233 -15.21 11.68 -2.22
CA VAL A 233 -13.79 12.01 -2.20
C VAL A 233 -13.52 13.38 -2.80
N ASP A 234 -12.60 14.11 -2.16
CA ASP A 234 -11.90 15.25 -2.72
C ASP A 234 -10.51 14.81 -3.16
N ALA A 235 -10.19 14.98 -4.44
CA ALA A 235 -8.86 14.71 -4.97
C ALA A 235 -8.20 16.03 -5.39
N SER A 236 -6.94 16.21 -4.99
CA SER A 236 -6.18 17.43 -5.30
C SER A 236 -4.69 17.14 -5.29
N SER A 237 -3.89 17.98 -5.97
CA SER A 237 -2.45 17.93 -5.82
C SER A 237 -2.02 18.53 -4.49
N ASP A 238 -1.23 17.78 -3.71
CA ASP A 238 -0.69 18.23 -2.42
C ASP A 238 0.57 17.41 -2.07
N LEU A 239 1.15 17.68 -0.90
CA LEU A 239 2.29 16.95 -0.37
C LEU A 239 1.90 15.50 -0.02
N ARG A 240 2.55 14.52 -0.62
CA ARG A 240 2.28 13.08 -0.46
C ARG A 240 3.05 12.41 0.68
N LEU A 241 3.36 13.13 1.73
CA LEU A 241 4.04 12.55 2.88
C LEU A 241 3.02 11.96 3.87
N PHE A 242 3.36 10.81 4.45
CA PHE A 242 2.50 10.13 5.44
C PHE A 242 2.37 10.91 6.75
N GLY A 243 1.16 10.96 7.30
CA GLY A 243 0.88 11.60 8.60
C GLY A 243 0.42 13.05 8.50
N ARG A 244 -0.08 13.48 7.35
CA ARG A 244 -0.60 14.83 7.10
C ARG A 244 -1.78 15.18 8.02
N VAL A 245 -2.60 14.19 8.34
CA VAL A 245 -3.82 14.33 9.13
C VAL A 245 -3.59 13.88 10.58
N SER A 246 -2.96 12.74 10.80
CA SER A 246 -2.85 12.13 12.12
C SER A 246 -1.67 12.64 12.96
N ARG A 247 -0.65 13.31 12.35
CA ARG A 247 0.56 13.69 13.07
C ARG A 247 0.70 15.22 13.21
N GLY A 248 1.15 15.67 14.38
CA GLY A 248 1.60 17.05 14.54
C GLY A 248 2.82 17.32 13.64
N LEU A 249 2.98 18.58 13.17
CA LEU A 249 3.97 19.00 12.17
C LEU A 249 5.39 18.53 12.44
N VAL A 250 5.85 18.55 13.69
CA VAL A 250 7.19 18.08 14.06
C VAL A 250 7.32 16.57 13.83
N SER A 251 6.33 15.79 14.29
CA SER A 251 6.32 14.34 14.12
C SER A 251 6.09 13.95 12.66
N PHE A 252 5.31 14.72 11.92
CA PHE A 252 5.08 14.56 10.49
C PHE A 252 6.40 14.54 9.71
N LEU A 253 7.31 15.48 9.97
CA LEU A 253 8.62 15.53 9.34
C LEU A 253 9.63 14.54 9.96
N ALA A 254 9.64 14.40 11.29
CA ALA A 254 10.60 13.53 11.97
C ALA A 254 10.39 12.05 11.66
N PHE A 255 9.16 11.63 11.39
CA PHE A 255 8.84 10.25 11.01
C PHE A 255 8.65 10.05 9.50
N CYS A 256 9.04 11.03 8.68
CA CYS A 256 9.10 10.89 7.23
C CYS A 256 10.28 9.98 6.87
N SER A 257 10.00 8.79 6.34
CA SER A 257 11.01 7.83 5.88
C SER A 257 11.09 7.75 4.36
N GLU A 258 10.03 8.14 3.68
CA GLU A 258 9.92 8.17 2.23
C GLU A 258 9.30 9.50 1.78
N PRO A 259 10.15 10.40 1.26
CA PRO A 259 11.61 10.30 1.16
C PRO A 259 12.31 10.50 2.51
N PHE A 260 13.47 9.89 2.67
CA PHE A 260 14.35 10.22 3.79
C PHE A 260 14.83 11.66 3.67
N LEU A 261 14.65 12.46 4.72
CA LEU A 261 15.05 13.87 4.78
C LEU A 261 16.32 13.99 5.63
N PRO A 262 17.54 14.08 5.02
CA PRO A 262 18.81 14.05 5.76
C PRO A 262 18.91 15.15 6.82
N GLY A 263 19.00 14.77 8.10
CA GLY A 263 19.08 15.69 9.24
C GLY A 263 17.72 16.12 9.81
N LEU A 264 16.59 15.84 9.14
CA LEU A 264 15.22 16.01 9.66
C LEU A 264 14.64 14.68 10.12
N THR A 265 14.66 13.65 9.25
CA THR A 265 14.17 12.33 9.62
C THR A 265 14.89 11.80 10.86
N GLY A 266 14.12 11.37 11.87
CA GLY A 266 14.61 10.92 13.16
C GLY A 266 15.01 12.02 14.14
N ASN A 267 14.89 13.31 13.77
CA ASN A 267 15.36 14.45 14.59
C ASN A 267 14.27 15.50 14.82
N SER A 268 13.43 15.27 15.84
CA SER A 268 12.33 16.21 16.18
C SER A 268 12.81 17.64 16.49
N LYS A 269 14.00 17.80 17.09
CA LYS A 269 14.56 19.13 17.40
C LYS A 269 14.91 19.87 16.11
N ALA A 270 15.56 19.20 15.15
CA ALA A 270 15.86 19.80 13.84
C ALA A 270 14.59 20.13 13.06
N CYS A 271 13.57 19.27 13.10
CA CYS A 271 12.26 19.54 12.48
C CYS A 271 11.58 20.78 13.07
N ALA A 272 11.57 20.91 14.39
CA ALA A 272 10.99 22.10 15.05
C ALA A 272 11.73 23.39 14.65
N LEU A 273 13.08 23.36 14.60
CA LEU A 273 13.90 24.47 14.14
C LEU A 273 13.67 24.80 12.67
N PHE A 274 13.58 23.78 11.82
CA PHE A 274 13.28 23.93 10.38
C PHE A 274 11.92 24.63 10.17
N LEU A 275 10.86 24.17 10.82
CA LEU A 275 9.54 24.77 10.75
C LEU A 275 9.56 26.23 11.23
N LYS A 276 10.19 26.49 12.38
CA LYS A 276 10.31 27.86 12.93
C LYS A 276 11.10 28.78 12.00
N LYS A 277 12.26 28.33 11.45
CA LYS A 277 13.09 29.11 10.52
C LYS A 277 12.31 29.52 9.27
N ASN A 278 11.42 28.66 8.81
CA ASN A 278 10.57 28.93 7.65
C ASN A 278 9.24 29.61 8.02
N GLY A 279 9.07 30.08 9.26
CA GLY A 279 7.88 30.82 9.70
C GLY A 279 6.60 29.98 9.64
N ILE A 280 6.71 28.67 9.89
CA ILE A 280 5.57 27.76 10.01
C ILE A 280 5.25 27.60 11.50
N PRO A 281 4.04 27.96 11.95
CA PRO A 281 3.65 27.85 13.36
C PRO A 281 3.52 26.39 13.78
N LEU A 282 3.97 26.03 14.98
CA LEU A 282 3.84 24.67 15.53
C LEU A 282 2.51 24.49 16.27
N PHE A 283 1.93 25.56 16.77
CA PHE A 283 0.66 25.59 17.48
C PHE A 283 -0.05 26.93 17.25
N ARG A 284 -1.34 26.96 17.52
CA ARG A 284 -2.17 28.15 17.65
C ARG A 284 -2.87 28.15 19.01
N GLU A 285 -3.20 29.33 19.49
CA GLU A 285 -4.04 29.47 20.68
C GLU A 285 -5.52 29.47 20.23
N GLU A 286 -6.27 28.48 20.68
CA GLU A 286 -7.72 28.36 20.49
C GLU A 286 -8.37 28.28 21.87
N ASN A 287 -9.24 29.22 22.20
CA ASN A 287 -9.95 29.28 23.51
C ASN A 287 -8.99 29.24 24.73
N GLY A 288 -7.84 29.90 24.66
CA GLY A 288 -6.84 29.96 25.73
C GLY A 288 -6.01 28.66 25.88
N MET A 289 -6.17 27.69 25.01
CA MET A 289 -5.38 26.45 24.98
C MET A 289 -4.50 26.37 23.74
N ARG A 290 -3.32 25.77 23.89
CA ARG A 290 -2.42 25.53 22.76
C ARG A 290 -2.88 24.30 21.99
N LYS A 291 -3.30 24.50 20.74
CA LYS A 291 -3.56 23.42 19.78
C LYS A 291 -2.33 23.21 18.90
N TRP A 292 -1.71 22.05 19.03
CA TRP A 292 -0.60 21.63 18.15
C TRP A 292 -1.13 21.37 16.74
N LEU A 293 -0.47 22.02 15.74
CA LEU A 293 -0.91 21.96 14.37
C LEU A 293 -0.41 20.70 13.66
N ARG A 294 -1.27 20.15 12.83
CA ARG A 294 -0.98 19.15 11.82
C ARG A 294 -0.80 19.83 10.47
N TYR A 295 -0.26 19.14 9.48
CA TYR A 295 -0.13 19.69 8.15
C TYR A 295 -1.50 20.19 7.61
N TYR A 296 -2.55 19.42 7.82
CA TYR A 296 -3.89 19.73 7.34
C TYR A 296 -4.61 20.86 8.10
N ASP A 297 -4.10 21.25 9.26
CA ASP A 297 -4.60 22.41 10.01
C ASP A 297 -4.02 23.75 9.48
N LEU A 298 -2.97 23.67 8.63
CA LEU A 298 -2.37 24.85 8.03
C LEU A 298 -3.28 25.44 6.95
N PRO A 299 -3.47 26.77 6.93
CA PRO A 299 -4.03 27.47 5.78
C PRO A 299 -3.21 27.19 4.53
N ARG A 300 -3.84 27.30 3.37
CA ARG A 300 -3.20 27.02 2.09
C ARG A 300 -1.86 27.75 1.91
N ALA A 301 -1.80 29.04 2.21
CA ALA A 301 -0.56 29.83 2.10
C ALA A 301 0.59 29.26 2.95
N GLU A 302 0.31 28.77 4.16
CA GLU A 302 1.32 28.14 5.01
C GLU A 302 1.71 26.76 4.50
N ARG A 303 0.78 25.99 3.91
CA ARG A 303 1.10 24.71 3.25
C ARG A 303 2.03 24.91 2.05
N ILE A 304 1.72 25.86 1.17
CA ILE A 304 2.57 26.24 0.04
C ILE A 304 3.98 26.63 0.52
N LYS A 305 4.05 27.45 1.56
CA LYS A 305 5.32 27.86 2.16
C LYS A 305 6.12 26.68 2.71
N LEU A 306 5.46 25.73 3.37
CA LEU A 306 6.11 24.50 3.88
C LEU A 306 6.58 23.60 2.73
N ILE A 307 5.78 23.42 1.68
CA ILE A 307 6.15 22.66 0.48
C ILE A 307 7.40 23.29 -0.15
N GLY A 308 7.40 24.60 -0.42
CA GLY A 308 8.56 25.27 -1.00
C GLY A 308 9.82 25.15 -0.14
N ALA A 309 9.69 25.28 1.18
CA ALA A 309 10.80 25.11 2.11
C ALA A 309 11.36 23.68 2.09
N LEU A 310 10.49 22.66 2.01
CA LEU A 310 10.90 21.25 1.93
C LEU A 310 11.59 20.95 0.60
N MET A 311 11.06 21.43 -0.52
CA MET A 311 11.65 21.23 -1.85
C MET A 311 13.03 21.89 -1.92
N TYR A 312 13.17 23.13 -1.43
CA TYR A 312 14.46 23.82 -1.36
C TYR A 312 15.44 23.06 -0.46
N PHE A 313 15.00 22.59 0.70
CA PHE A 313 15.81 21.77 1.61
C PHE A 313 16.30 20.49 0.93
N CYS A 314 15.42 19.76 0.23
CA CYS A 314 15.77 18.57 -0.50
C CYS A 314 16.80 18.83 -1.60
N TYR A 315 16.65 19.96 -2.32
CA TYR A 315 17.61 20.41 -3.32
C TYR A 315 19.00 20.70 -2.69
N GLU A 316 19.06 21.46 -1.59
CA GLU A 316 20.32 21.71 -0.88
C GLU A 316 20.99 20.43 -0.39
N LYS A 317 20.20 19.42 0.01
CA LYS A 317 20.68 18.11 0.44
C LYS A 317 21.01 17.16 -0.72
N ARG A 318 20.93 17.64 -1.96
CA ARG A 318 21.20 16.89 -3.19
C ARG A 318 20.34 15.62 -3.31
N ILE A 319 19.10 15.68 -2.84
CA ILE A 319 18.10 14.65 -3.12
C ILE A 319 17.78 14.72 -4.60
N THR A 320 17.61 13.55 -5.23
CA THR A 320 17.38 13.49 -6.69
C THR A 320 16.04 14.13 -7.06
N GLU A 321 15.97 14.69 -8.27
CA GLU A 321 14.78 15.36 -8.80
C GLU A 321 13.55 14.45 -8.79
N ASP A 322 13.72 13.18 -9.16
CA ASP A 322 12.62 12.19 -9.15
C ASP A 322 12.02 12.01 -7.75
N VAL A 323 12.87 11.99 -6.72
CA VAL A 323 12.41 11.89 -5.32
C VAL A 323 11.68 13.16 -4.89
N ILE A 324 12.19 14.34 -5.28
CA ILE A 324 11.53 15.62 -4.99
C ILE A 324 10.15 15.67 -5.67
N LYS A 325 10.09 15.29 -6.95
CA LYS A 325 8.83 15.21 -7.71
C LYS A 325 7.83 14.23 -7.09
N SER A 326 8.29 13.09 -6.56
CA SER A 326 7.42 12.10 -5.91
C SER A 326 6.80 12.59 -4.59
N MET A 327 7.34 13.66 -3.99
CA MET A 327 6.76 14.27 -2.79
C MET A 327 5.45 15.01 -3.06
N LEU A 328 5.18 15.39 -4.30
CA LEU A 328 3.95 16.05 -4.73
C LEU A 328 3.16 15.13 -5.65
N GLY A 329 1.87 15.17 -5.54
CA GLY A 329 0.98 14.41 -6.41
C GLY A 329 -0.45 14.40 -5.90
N GLU A 330 -1.26 13.59 -6.55
CA GLU A 330 -2.66 13.48 -6.20
C GLU A 330 -2.85 12.85 -4.82
N VAL A 331 -3.74 13.41 -4.02
CA VAL A 331 -4.12 12.98 -2.68
C VAL A 331 -5.63 12.88 -2.59
N TYR A 332 -6.12 11.92 -1.82
CA TYR A 332 -7.53 11.57 -1.75
C TYR A 332 -8.03 11.72 -0.33
N LEU A 333 -8.99 12.62 -0.14
CA LEU A 333 -9.54 12.96 1.15
C LEU A 333 -11.02 12.62 1.20
N PHE A 334 -11.50 12.17 2.33
CA PHE A 334 -12.89 11.78 2.54
C PHE A 334 -13.62 12.79 3.42
N PRO A 335 -14.33 13.79 2.84
CA PRO A 335 -14.90 14.92 3.58
C PRO A 335 -15.94 14.54 4.64
N HIS A 336 -16.53 13.36 4.51
CA HIS A 336 -17.51 12.82 5.46
C HIS A 336 -16.90 12.16 6.69
N GLU A 337 -15.60 11.87 6.65
CA GLU A 337 -14.87 11.33 7.78
C GLU A 337 -14.39 12.44 8.73
N ARG A 338 -14.13 12.08 9.98
CA ARG A 338 -13.61 13.03 10.97
C ARG A 338 -12.19 13.46 10.62
N ARG A 339 -11.97 14.77 10.49
CA ARG A 339 -10.70 15.38 10.06
C ARG A 339 -9.49 14.96 10.91
N GLU A 340 -9.69 14.61 12.16
CA GLU A 340 -8.62 14.26 13.09
C GLU A 340 -8.26 12.78 13.08
N THR A 341 -8.92 11.98 12.25
CA THR A 341 -8.73 10.53 12.18
C THR A 341 -7.99 10.13 10.90
N GLU A 342 -7.33 8.98 10.94
CA GLU A 342 -6.69 8.38 9.77
C GLU A 342 -7.70 8.08 8.65
N LEU A 343 -8.99 7.97 8.96
CA LEU A 343 -10.05 7.71 7.97
C LEU A 343 -10.24 8.85 6.97
N TYR A 344 -9.82 10.08 7.32
CA TYR A 344 -9.96 11.25 6.48
C TYR A 344 -9.04 11.25 5.24
N ASP A 345 -7.94 10.52 5.27
CA ASP A 345 -6.93 10.45 4.21
C ASP A 345 -6.77 9.01 3.73
N ALA A 346 -6.88 8.75 2.43
CA ALA A 346 -6.83 7.40 1.88
C ALA A 346 -5.51 6.67 2.20
N TYR A 347 -4.37 7.37 2.20
CA TYR A 347 -3.07 6.79 2.51
C TYR A 347 -2.94 6.43 4.00
N GLU A 348 -3.48 7.28 4.90
CA GLU A 348 -3.48 6.97 6.32
C GLU A 348 -4.50 5.87 6.66
N PHE A 349 -5.65 5.85 5.98
CA PHE A 349 -6.64 4.81 6.15
C PHE A 349 -6.10 3.44 5.68
N SER A 350 -5.47 3.38 4.52
CA SER A 350 -4.85 2.14 4.03
C SER A 350 -3.79 1.61 5.02
N SER A 351 -3.00 2.52 5.62
CA SER A 351 -2.02 2.15 6.64
C SER A 351 -2.65 1.63 7.92
N LEU A 352 -3.83 2.16 8.30
CA LEU A 352 -4.60 1.68 9.44
C LEU A 352 -5.09 0.23 9.21
N LEU A 353 -5.60 -0.06 8.00
CA LEU A 353 -6.01 -1.42 7.61
C LEU A 353 -4.82 -2.39 7.58
N ASN A 354 -3.70 -1.97 7.00
CA ASN A 354 -2.47 -2.76 7.00
C ASN A 354 -1.97 -3.07 8.42
N ALA A 355 -2.16 -2.16 9.39
CA ALA A 355 -1.81 -2.41 10.78
C ALA A 355 -2.73 -3.48 11.40
N CYS A 356 -4.03 -3.47 11.10
CA CYS A 356 -4.97 -4.50 11.54
C CYS A 356 -4.55 -5.89 11.03
N GLY A 357 -4.31 -6.02 9.73
CA GLY A 357 -3.90 -7.29 9.12
C GLY A 357 -2.56 -7.82 9.65
N ARG A 358 -1.55 -6.95 9.72
CA ARG A 358 -0.21 -7.32 10.23
C ARG A 358 -0.18 -7.65 11.72
N SER A 359 -1.12 -7.12 12.49
CA SER A 359 -1.29 -7.46 13.91
C SER A 359 -2.09 -8.75 14.15
N GLY A 360 -2.48 -9.48 13.09
CA GLY A 360 -3.29 -10.69 13.19
C GLY A 360 -4.74 -10.43 13.61
N LYS A 361 -5.25 -9.23 13.37
CA LYS A 361 -6.60 -8.78 13.68
C LYS A 361 -7.33 -8.24 12.44
N PRO A 362 -7.38 -9.00 11.33
CA PRO A 362 -8.02 -8.55 10.09
C PRO A 362 -9.53 -8.32 10.27
N ASP A 363 -10.18 -9.01 11.21
CA ASP A 363 -11.58 -8.81 11.58
C ASP A 363 -11.87 -7.37 12.01
N VAL A 364 -10.96 -6.73 12.74
CA VAL A 364 -11.06 -5.31 13.11
C VAL A 364 -11.05 -4.42 11.86
N GLY A 365 -10.16 -4.73 10.89
CA GLY A 365 -10.09 -4.01 9.61
C GLY A 365 -11.40 -4.13 8.81
N ILE A 366 -11.97 -5.33 8.71
CA ILE A 366 -13.26 -5.55 8.04
C ILE A 366 -14.39 -4.78 8.75
N ARG A 367 -14.50 -4.88 10.09
CA ARG A 367 -15.51 -4.14 10.87
C ARG A 367 -15.37 -2.63 10.69
N LEU A 368 -14.13 -2.12 10.66
CA LEU A 368 -13.86 -0.72 10.36
C LEU A 368 -14.35 -0.32 8.96
N CYS A 369 -14.04 -1.11 7.95
CA CYS A 369 -14.53 -0.90 6.58
C CYS A 369 -16.06 -0.92 6.50
N MET A 370 -16.73 -1.70 7.35
CA MET A 370 -18.18 -1.79 7.43
C MET A 370 -18.83 -0.73 8.35
N ASN A 371 -18.06 0.25 8.86
CA ASN A 371 -18.49 1.29 9.79
C ASN A 371 -19.13 0.73 11.08
N GLU A 372 -18.61 -0.38 11.61
CA GLU A 372 -19.11 -0.93 12.86
C GLU A 372 -18.64 -0.09 14.06
N PRO A 373 -19.52 0.16 15.04
CA PRO A 373 -19.16 0.92 16.25
C PRO A 373 -17.97 0.30 17.00
N GLY A 374 -17.04 1.14 17.47
CA GLY A 374 -15.86 0.73 18.24
C GLY A 374 -14.70 0.18 17.40
N ALA A 375 -14.92 -0.12 16.12
CA ALA A 375 -13.87 -0.67 15.25
C ALA A 375 -12.73 0.33 15.00
N TYR A 376 -13.02 1.63 14.96
CA TYR A 376 -11.97 2.65 14.77
C TYR A 376 -11.03 2.71 15.98
N GLU A 377 -11.57 2.71 17.19
CA GLU A 377 -10.78 2.77 18.43
C GLU A 377 -9.85 1.55 18.55
N GLU A 378 -10.36 0.36 18.20
CA GLU A 378 -9.56 -0.87 18.18
C GLU A 378 -8.46 -0.80 17.10
N ALA A 379 -8.80 -0.39 15.88
CA ALA A 379 -7.84 -0.25 14.78
C ALA A 379 -6.75 0.80 15.10
N HIS A 380 -7.14 1.94 15.67
CA HIS A 380 -6.21 2.99 16.09
C HIS A 380 -5.24 2.50 17.17
N ALA A 381 -5.72 1.70 18.12
CA ALA A 381 -4.86 1.08 19.15
C ALA A 381 -3.86 0.09 18.50
N LEU A 382 -4.31 -0.73 17.53
CA LEU A 382 -3.44 -1.64 16.76
C LEU A 382 -2.38 -0.86 15.97
N LEU A 383 -2.74 0.24 15.33
CA LEU A 383 -1.80 1.11 14.62
C LEU A 383 -0.75 1.72 15.57
N ALA A 384 -1.17 2.16 16.75
CA ALA A 384 -0.25 2.68 17.76
C ALA A 384 0.73 1.59 18.23
N GLN A 385 0.24 0.38 18.51
CA GLN A 385 1.08 -0.77 18.87
C GLN A 385 2.05 -1.15 17.74
N HIS A 386 1.56 -1.20 16.50
CA HIS A 386 2.38 -1.48 15.32
C HIS A 386 3.52 -0.46 15.17
N ARG A 387 3.22 0.84 15.29
CA ARG A 387 4.22 1.93 15.25
C ARG A 387 5.24 1.82 16.38
N MET A 388 4.82 1.51 17.61
CA MET A 388 5.74 1.26 18.73
C MET A 388 6.61 0.02 18.49
N GLY A 389 6.03 -1.05 17.93
CA GLY A 389 6.75 -2.25 17.54
C GLY A 389 7.87 -1.94 16.52
N ILE A 390 7.56 -1.19 15.46
CA ILE A 390 8.55 -0.75 14.48
C ILE A 390 9.65 0.09 15.13
N ALA A 391 9.30 1.06 15.98
CA ALA A 391 10.28 1.92 16.64
C ALA A 391 11.24 1.13 17.55
N LYS A 392 10.71 0.17 18.33
CA LYS A 392 11.53 -0.76 19.13
C LYS A 392 12.42 -1.62 18.25
N SER A 393 11.88 -2.14 17.16
CA SER A 393 12.63 -2.98 16.20
C SER A 393 13.74 -2.22 15.48
N ILE A 394 13.55 -0.92 15.19
CA ILE A 394 14.63 -0.06 14.67
C ILE A 394 15.76 0.11 15.70
N ALA A 395 15.43 0.21 17.00
CA ALA A 395 16.46 0.26 18.05
C ALA A 395 17.25 -1.06 18.14
N ILE A 396 16.57 -2.22 17.97
CA ILE A 396 17.22 -3.54 17.87
C ILE A 396 18.10 -3.58 16.61
N ALA A 397 17.59 -3.16 15.46
CA ALA A 397 18.34 -3.13 14.20
C ALA A 397 19.62 -2.29 14.33
N LYS A 398 19.53 -1.12 14.99
CA LYS A 398 20.72 -0.28 15.25
C LYS A 398 21.80 -0.97 16.07
N LYS A 399 21.40 -1.84 17.00
CA LYS A 399 22.33 -2.56 17.88
C LYS A 399 22.93 -3.80 17.20
N ASN A 400 22.12 -4.50 16.40
CA ASN A 400 22.44 -5.85 15.92
C ASN A 400 22.86 -5.89 14.44
N THR A 401 22.90 -4.74 13.74
CA THR A 401 23.34 -4.72 12.33
C THR A 401 24.85 -4.76 12.25
N GLU A 402 25.36 -5.73 11.49
CA GLU A 402 26.79 -5.93 11.21
C GLU A 402 27.12 -5.50 9.77
N ASP A 403 28.33 -4.98 9.55
CA ASP A 403 28.87 -4.72 8.21
C ASP A 403 29.70 -5.92 7.75
N LEU A 404 29.16 -6.73 6.83
CA LEU A 404 29.86 -7.88 6.27
C LEU A 404 30.69 -7.54 5.01
N GLY A 405 30.96 -6.26 4.79
CA GLY A 405 31.74 -5.75 3.65
C GLY A 405 30.87 -5.52 2.42
N ALA A 406 30.27 -6.55 1.84
CA ALA A 406 29.42 -6.42 0.65
C ALA A 406 28.00 -5.94 0.97
N PHE A 407 27.50 -6.14 2.18
CA PHE A 407 26.16 -5.76 2.62
C PHE A 407 26.09 -5.60 4.13
N TYR A 408 25.08 -4.86 4.61
CA TYR A 408 24.70 -4.82 6.02
C TYR A 408 23.84 -6.03 6.34
N PHE A 409 24.14 -6.70 7.43
CA PHE A 409 23.43 -7.89 7.87
C PHE A 409 22.75 -7.65 9.22
N LEU A 410 21.45 -7.85 9.29
CA LEU A 410 20.66 -7.81 10.50
C LEU A 410 20.13 -9.21 10.80
N ASP A 411 20.75 -9.92 11.73
CA ASP A 411 20.13 -11.12 12.30
C ASP A 411 19.18 -10.71 13.42
N ALA A 412 17.89 -10.76 13.14
CA ALA A 412 16.83 -10.42 14.08
C ALA A 412 15.91 -11.62 14.36
N ARG A 413 16.41 -12.83 14.13
CA ARG A 413 15.67 -14.07 14.40
C ARG A 413 15.35 -14.17 15.88
N GLY A 414 14.05 -14.33 16.20
CA GLY A 414 13.55 -14.38 17.58
C GLY A 414 13.37 -13.01 18.27
N GLU A 415 13.85 -11.92 17.66
CA GLU A 415 13.76 -10.56 18.24
C GLU A 415 12.75 -9.67 17.51
N ILE A 416 12.69 -9.76 16.19
CA ILE A 416 11.77 -8.96 15.36
C ILE A 416 10.80 -9.89 14.64
N PRO A 417 9.48 -9.67 14.76
CA PRO A 417 8.48 -10.48 14.06
C PRO A 417 8.65 -10.43 12.53
N ASP A 418 8.38 -11.58 11.87
CA ASP A 418 8.43 -11.74 10.42
C ASP A 418 7.51 -10.78 9.67
N SER A 419 6.37 -10.43 10.27
CA SER A 419 5.36 -9.54 9.68
C SER A 419 5.86 -8.09 9.51
N ILE A 420 6.90 -7.67 10.25
CA ILE A 420 7.45 -6.30 10.19
C ILE A 420 8.91 -6.23 9.76
N ILE A 421 9.63 -7.36 9.60
CA ILE A 421 11.07 -7.34 9.30
C ILE A 421 11.39 -6.54 8.03
N GLY A 422 10.57 -6.65 6.98
CA GLY A 422 10.73 -5.89 5.74
C GLY A 422 10.54 -4.38 5.93
N THR A 423 9.57 -3.98 6.76
CA THR A 423 9.33 -2.58 7.12
C THR A 423 10.48 -2.03 7.97
N VAL A 424 10.97 -2.81 8.94
CA VAL A 424 12.11 -2.43 9.79
C VAL A 424 13.38 -2.29 8.96
N ALA A 425 13.68 -3.26 8.08
CA ALA A 425 14.83 -3.19 7.18
C ALA A 425 14.78 -1.92 6.30
N GLY A 426 13.62 -1.61 5.70
CA GLY A 426 13.42 -0.41 4.89
C GLY A 426 13.56 0.88 5.70
N SER A 427 12.87 0.98 6.83
CA SER A 427 12.91 2.18 7.69
C SER A 427 14.31 2.41 8.29
N TYR A 428 14.99 1.34 8.72
CA TYR A 428 16.35 1.42 9.24
C TYR A 428 17.35 1.81 8.15
N PHE A 429 17.25 1.22 6.98
CA PHE A 429 18.06 1.55 5.81
C PHE A 429 17.88 3.02 5.39
N ASN A 430 16.64 3.52 5.40
CA ASN A 430 16.30 4.90 5.04
C ASN A 430 16.56 5.92 6.17
N SER A 431 16.81 5.47 7.40
CA SER A 431 17.03 6.35 8.55
C SER A 431 18.33 7.17 8.51
N GLY A 432 19.25 6.84 7.59
CA GLY A 432 20.60 7.45 7.55
C GLY A 432 21.53 7.01 8.70
N LEU A 433 21.13 6.00 9.47
CA LEU A 433 21.97 5.41 10.53
C LEU A 433 23.05 4.47 9.97
N ILE A 434 22.89 4.02 8.73
CA ILE A 434 23.86 3.25 7.97
C ILE A 434 24.11 3.92 6.62
N GLU A 435 25.30 3.71 6.05
CA GLU A 435 25.67 4.29 4.76
C GLU A 435 24.91 3.63 3.61
N ARG A 436 24.54 4.42 2.62
CA ARG A 436 23.78 3.93 1.44
C ARG A 436 24.62 3.21 0.38
N GLY A 437 25.91 3.01 0.64
CA GLY A 437 26.84 2.37 -0.29
C GLY A 437 26.68 0.86 -0.45
N LYS A 438 25.83 0.20 0.36
CA LYS A 438 25.65 -1.26 0.40
C LYS A 438 24.17 -1.58 0.64
N PRO A 439 23.65 -2.73 0.15
CA PRO A 439 22.31 -3.19 0.51
C PRO A 439 22.26 -3.68 1.98
N ILE A 440 21.04 -3.78 2.53
CA ILE A 440 20.79 -4.47 3.80
C ILE A 440 20.03 -5.77 3.55
N ILE A 441 20.40 -6.82 4.29
CA ILE A 441 19.69 -8.09 4.40
C ILE A 441 19.33 -8.29 5.87
N ALA A 442 18.03 -8.42 6.15
CA ALA A 442 17.49 -8.63 7.49
C ALA A 442 16.78 -9.98 7.56
N LEU A 443 17.00 -10.74 8.62
CA LEU A 443 16.40 -12.05 8.85
C LEU A 443 15.50 -12.06 10.08
N SER A 444 14.40 -12.80 9.98
CA SER A 444 13.49 -13.15 11.06
C SER A 444 13.09 -14.62 10.96
N ILE A 445 12.24 -15.11 11.85
CA ILE A 445 11.66 -16.46 11.80
C ILE A 445 10.16 -16.31 11.58
N ASP A 446 9.62 -17.04 10.62
CA ASP A 446 8.18 -17.08 10.36
C ASP A 446 7.44 -18.07 11.28
N GLU A 447 6.12 -18.12 11.17
CA GLU A 447 5.25 -18.97 11.99
C GLU A 447 5.52 -20.47 11.81
N THR A 448 6.18 -20.87 10.71
CA THR A 448 6.54 -22.27 10.42
C THR A 448 7.93 -22.64 10.94
N GLY A 449 8.64 -21.69 11.56
CA GLY A 449 10.00 -21.88 12.04
C GLY A 449 11.07 -21.73 10.95
N GLN A 450 10.70 -21.31 9.73
CA GLN A 450 11.63 -21.03 8.64
C GLN A 450 12.23 -19.62 8.80
N VAL A 451 13.43 -19.43 8.28
CA VAL A 451 14.00 -18.09 8.16
C VAL A 451 13.25 -17.33 7.07
N LYS A 452 12.79 -16.13 7.42
CA LYS A 452 12.28 -15.13 6.47
C LYS A 452 13.31 -14.01 6.32
N GLY A 453 13.84 -13.87 5.11
CA GLY A 453 14.76 -12.80 4.73
C GLY A 453 14.04 -11.65 4.03
N SER A 454 14.48 -10.42 4.32
CA SER A 454 14.07 -9.22 3.61
C SER A 454 15.29 -8.39 3.24
N SER A 455 15.38 -7.93 2.00
CA SER A 455 16.50 -7.10 1.54
C SER A 455 16.00 -5.78 0.98
N ARG A 456 16.84 -4.72 1.15
CA ARG A 456 16.59 -3.38 0.62
C ARG A 456 17.87 -2.81 0.05
N ALA A 457 17.76 -2.06 -1.04
CA ALA A 457 18.86 -1.35 -1.65
C ALA A 457 18.48 0.07 -2.03
N TRP A 458 19.49 0.91 -2.17
CA TRP A 458 19.36 2.25 -2.72
C TRP A 458 19.35 2.20 -4.25
N ARG A 459 18.57 3.07 -4.89
CA ARG A 459 18.44 3.09 -6.36
C ARG A 459 19.79 3.22 -7.08
N GLY A 460 20.72 4.02 -6.56
CA GLY A 460 22.06 4.13 -7.13
C GLY A 460 22.91 2.84 -7.10
N LEU A 461 22.50 1.82 -6.34
CA LEU A 461 23.12 0.49 -6.44
C LEU A 461 22.48 -0.34 -7.55
N ILE A 462 21.18 -0.15 -7.78
CA ILE A 462 20.45 -0.77 -8.89
C ILE A 462 20.99 -0.24 -10.22
N ASP A 463 21.20 1.06 -10.31
CA ASP A 463 21.79 1.71 -11.50
C ASP A 463 23.23 1.22 -11.79
N LYS A 464 23.92 0.68 -10.77
CA LYS A 464 25.23 0.00 -10.92
C LYS A 464 25.13 -1.48 -11.27
N GLY A 465 23.92 -2.03 -11.40
CA GLY A 465 23.68 -3.42 -11.77
C GLY A 465 23.27 -4.35 -10.63
N LEU A 466 23.01 -3.83 -9.41
CA LEU A 466 22.51 -4.67 -8.31
C LEU A 466 21.06 -5.08 -8.58
N ASP A 467 20.77 -6.37 -8.45
CA ASP A 467 19.43 -6.95 -8.48
C ASP A 467 19.20 -7.81 -7.23
N LEU A 468 18.40 -7.27 -6.29
CA LEU A 468 18.06 -7.99 -5.06
C LEU A 468 17.14 -9.19 -5.32
N GLY A 469 16.28 -9.15 -6.34
CA GLY A 469 15.40 -10.25 -6.69
C GLY A 469 16.21 -11.48 -7.10
N ALA A 470 17.15 -11.30 -8.03
CA ALA A 470 18.07 -12.34 -8.46
C ALA A 470 18.97 -12.81 -7.31
N LEU A 471 19.50 -11.87 -6.51
CA LEU A 471 20.35 -12.17 -5.34
C LEU A 471 19.61 -13.08 -4.34
N MET A 472 18.41 -12.70 -3.91
CA MET A 472 17.63 -13.45 -2.92
C MET A 472 17.19 -14.81 -3.48
N SER A 473 16.86 -14.89 -4.77
CA SER A 473 16.54 -16.16 -5.43
C SER A 473 17.72 -17.14 -5.42
N VAL A 474 18.91 -16.69 -5.82
CA VAL A 474 20.12 -17.53 -5.85
C VAL A 474 20.54 -17.94 -4.44
N ALA A 475 20.62 -16.97 -3.52
CA ALA A 475 21.11 -17.23 -2.16
C ALA A 475 20.18 -18.17 -1.37
N SER A 476 18.86 -18.01 -1.50
CA SER A 476 17.92 -18.88 -0.82
C SER A 476 17.91 -20.30 -1.39
N LYS A 477 18.06 -20.44 -2.71
CA LYS A 477 18.15 -21.77 -3.35
C LYS A 477 19.39 -22.55 -2.86
N GLU A 478 20.54 -21.92 -2.73
CA GLU A 478 21.74 -22.51 -2.15
C GLU A 478 21.55 -22.93 -0.69
N ALA A 479 20.69 -22.21 0.04
CA ALA A 479 20.32 -22.52 1.42
C ALA A 479 19.21 -23.58 1.55
N GLY A 480 18.72 -24.13 0.44
CA GLY A 480 17.63 -25.13 0.42
C GLY A 480 16.23 -24.52 0.53
N GLY A 481 16.07 -23.28 0.12
CA GLY A 481 14.81 -22.55 0.16
C GLY A 481 14.45 -21.88 -1.18
N PHE A 482 13.68 -20.82 -1.11
CA PHE A 482 13.23 -20.02 -2.26
C PHE A 482 13.24 -18.53 -1.93
N GLY A 483 13.35 -17.71 -2.95
CA GLY A 483 13.34 -16.25 -2.80
C GLY A 483 13.17 -15.55 -4.15
N GLY A 484 13.00 -14.23 -4.08
CA GLY A 484 12.82 -13.39 -5.26
C GLY A 484 12.21 -12.04 -4.88
N GLY A 485 11.81 -11.27 -5.86
CA GLY A 485 11.23 -9.94 -5.69
C GLY A 485 11.74 -8.96 -6.73
N HIS A 486 11.64 -7.69 -6.40
CA HIS A 486 12.12 -6.61 -7.27
C HIS A 486 13.62 -6.32 -7.03
N SER A 487 14.25 -5.67 -8.01
CA SER A 487 15.67 -5.30 -7.91
C SER A 487 16.01 -4.44 -6.68
N ILE A 488 15.07 -3.63 -6.19
CA ILE A 488 15.25 -2.71 -5.05
C ILE A 488 14.81 -3.31 -3.71
N ALA A 489 13.92 -4.30 -3.72
CA ALA A 489 13.35 -4.95 -2.53
C ALA A 489 12.97 -6.39 -2.83
N ALA A 490 13.51 -7.33 -2.06
CA ALA A 490 13.28 -8.75 -2.28
C ALA A 490 13.21 -9.53 -0.97
N GLY A 491 12.69 -10.75 -1.05
CA GLY A 491 12.51 -11.65 0.08
C GLY A 491 13.11 -13.03 -0.16
N ALA A 492 13.31 -13.76 0.93
CA ALA A 492 13.77 -15.15 0.91
C ALA A 492 13.09 -15.95 2.02
N SER A 493 12.99 -17.26 1.82
CA SER A 493 12.63 -18.23 2.86
C SER A 493 13.54 -19.45 2.73
N PHE A 494 14.09 -19.92 3.85
CA PHE A 494 14.98 -21.09 3.88
C PHE A 494 14.99 -21.74 5.27
N PRO A 495 15.47 -22.99 5.42
CA PRO A 495 15.51 -23.68 6.70
C PRO A 495 16.33 -22.92 7.76
N ASN A 496 15.82 -22.88 8.99
CA ASN A 496 16.48 -22.21 10.12
C ASN A 496 17.55 -23.12 10.74
N THR A 497 18.66 -23.31 10.01
CA THR A 497 19.84 -24.04 10.46
C THR A 497 21.10 -23.22 10.22
N ASP A 498 22.15 -23.44 11.03
CA ASP A 498 23.42 -22.73 10.87
C ASP A 498 24.07 -23.01 9.50
N GLU A 499 23.91 -24.22 8.98
CA GLU A 499 24.43 -24.60 7.66
C GLU A 499 23.71 -23.82 6.54
N ALA A 500 22.37 -23.73 6.58
CA ALA A 500 21.60 -22.99 5.62
C ALA A 500 21.91 -21.49 5.67
N LEU A 501 22.02 -20.92 6.87
CA LEU A 501 22.42 -19.53 7.06
C LEU A 501 23.80 -19.26 6.47
N LYS A 502 24.79 -20.09 6.75
CA LYS A 502 26.15 -19.95 6.21
C LYS A 502 26.17 -20.00 4.69
N LYS A 503 25.43 -20.94 4.07
CA LYS A 503 25.30 -21.06 2.62
C LYS A 503 24.64 -19.79 2.03
N PHE A 504 23.57 -19.31 2.65
CA PHE A 504 22.87 -18.09 2.25
C PHE A 504 23.80 -16.88 2.24
N LEU A 505 24.50 -16.60 3.34
CA LEU A 505 25.39 -15.44 3.49
C LEU A 505 26.57 -15.49 2.51
N LEU A 506 27.19 -16.66 2.32
CA LEU A 506 28.29 -16.85 1.36
C LEU A 506 27.81 -16.61 -0.09
N SER A 507 26.66 -17.17 -0.45
CA SER A 507 26.07 -17.00 -1.77
C SER A 507 25.66 -15.54 -2.01
N ALA A 508 25.02 -14.87 -1.03
CA ALA A 508 24.66 -13.45 -1.12
C ALA A 508 25.91 -12.57 -1.34
N LYS A 509 26.98 -12.78 -0.57
CA LYS A 509 28.24 -12.05 -0.73
C LYS A 509 28.86 -12.25 -2.13
N LYS A 510 28.87 -13.49 -2.62
CA LYS A 510 29.38 -13.82 -3.96
C LYS A 510 28.55 -13.14 -5.05
N THR A 511 27.23 -13.20 -4.95
CA THR A 511 26.30 -12.62 -5.95
C THR A 511 26.43 -11.10 -6.01
N ILE A 512 26.51 -10.39 -4.86
CA ILE A 512 26.72 -8.94 -4.84
C ILE A 512 28.03 -8.57 -5.52
N LYS A 513 29.13 -9.29 -5.21
CA LYS A 513 30.43 -9.05 -5.87
C LYS A 513 30.37 -9.27 -7.38
N GLN A 514 29.64 -10.26 -7.84
CA GLN A 514 29.45 -10.52 -9.29
C GLN A 514 28.64 -9.43 -9.98
N GLN A 515 27.64 -8.88 -9.31
CA GLN A 515 26.75 -7.87 -9.89
C GLN A 515 27.38 -6.47 -9.93
N ILE A 516 28.05 -6.03 -8.84
CA ILE A 516 28.52 -4.65 -8.71
C ILE A 516 30.00 -4.49 -8.34
N GLY A 517 30.77 -5.59 -8.24
CA GLY A 517 32.23 -5.54 -8.06
C GLY A 517 32.71 -5.11 -6.67
N VAL A 518 31.88 -5.19 -5.61
CA VAL A 518 32.17 -4.71 -4.24
C VAL A 518 32.59 -5.84 -3.32
#